data_eace651f78fd4b7accda32ffce2d41cf
#
_entry.id   eace651f78fd4b7accda32ffce2d41cf
#
_cell.length_a   1.000
_cell.length_b   1.000
_cell.length_c   1.000
_cell.angle_alpha   90.00
_cell.angle_beta   90.00
_cell.angle_gamma   90.00
#
_symmetry.space_group_name_H-M   'P 1'
#
loop_
_entity.id
_entity.type
_entity.pdbx_description
1 polymer ?
#
loop_
_entity_poly.entity_id
_entity_poly.type
_entity_poly.pdbx_seq_one_letter_code
_entity_poly.pdbx_strand_id
1 'polypeptide(L)'
;MAKKKTREEFIADAIKVHREKYSYEKVEYINSVTKVIVTCKKHGDFLITPRDLLQGQGCRECKRDKLKSELVCGIGVNDYEGLVKIDGKNHPFYEMWRDMLKRCYVDCYIETKKRSHSYKDCTVCEEWIHSKNFANYFFDPKNGYREGYNIDKDLFIKDGKKHYSPETCCFLPPIINALISKQKHNRGLYPIGVTKRANEQYYANVSNPFTKKLEFLGVYKKPEAAFEAYKKRKKELINEVAEMFYSKGEITERVYNALLNFKIDITD
;
A
#
# COMPACT_ATOMS: atom_id res chain seq x y z
N MET A 1 -48.02 -25.36 5.17
CA MET A 1 -46.90 -25.12 6.10
C MET A 1 -45.76 -26.07 5.76
N ALA A 2 -44.53 -25.61 5.63
CA ALA A 2 -43.40 -26.49 5.37
C ALA A 2 -43.18 -27.43 6.58
N LYS A 3 -43.02 -28.73 6.33
CA LYS A 3 -42.79 -29.76 7.37
C LYS A 3 -41.50 -29.43 8.13
N LYS A 4 -41.56 -29.40 9.46
CA LYS A 4 -40.36 -29.22 10.31
C LYS A 4 -39.50 -30.44 10.14
N LYS A 5 -38.18 -30.24 9.83
CA LYS A 5 -37.19 -31.31 9.71
C LYS A 5 -36.93 -31.99 11.07
N THR A 6 -36.59 -33.27 11.06
CA THR A 6 -36.04 -33.95 12.23
C THR A 6 -34.55 -33.65 12.38
N ARG A 7 -33.97 -34.02 13.53
CA ARG A 7 -32.53 -33.94 13.79
C ARG A 7 -31.71 -34.71 12.74
N GLU A 8 -32.18 -35.93 12.43
CA GLU A 8 -31.55 -36.84 11.48
C GLU A 8 -31.57 -36.27 10.06
N GLU A 9 -32.72 -35.75 9.62
CA GLU A 9 -32.86 -35.08 8.31
C GLU A 9 -31.94 -33.86 8.21
N PHE A 10 -31.85 -33.06 9.28
CA PHE A 10 -30.94 -31.90 9.32
C PHE A 10 -29.47 -32.34 9.21
N ILE A 11 -29.04 -33.36 9.99
CA ILE A 11 -27.66 -33.86 9.97
C ILE A 11 -27.31 -34.45 8.60
N ALA A 12 -28.22 -35.23 7.98
CA ALA A 12 -28.02 -35.78 6.64
C ALA A 12 -27.80 -34.68 5.60
N ASP A 13 -28.57 -33.59 5.64
CA ASP A 13 -28.40 -32.48 4.74
C ASP A 13 -27.11 -31.68 5.04
N ALA A 14 -26.74 -31.50 6.29
CA ALA A 14 -25.50 -30.86 6.67
C ALA A 14 -24.26 -31.67 6.19
N ILE A 15 -24.33 -32.99 6.25
CA ILE A 15 -23.27 -33.86 5.72
C ILE A 15 -23.16 -33.72 4.19
N LYS A 16 -24.29 -33.61 3.45
CA LYS A 16 -24.25 -33.36 1.98
C LYS A 16 -23.51 -32.05 1.66
N VAL A 17 -23.71 -30.98 2.46
CA VAL A 17 -23.09 -29.65 2.25
C VAL A 17 -21.62 -29.65 2.67
N HIS A 18 -21.30 -30.21 3.84
CA HIS A 18 -19.98 -30.08 4.44
C HIS A 18 -19.13 -31.34 4.39
N ARG A 19 -19.67 -32.44 3.85
CA ARG A 19 -19.03 -33.75 3.85
C ARG A 19 -18.58 -34.16 5.25
N GLU A 20 -17.40 -34.72 5.41
CA GLU A 20 -16.85 -35.20 6.68
C GLU A 20 -16.10 -34.13 7.48
N LYS A 21 -16.32 -32.84 7.20
CA LYS A 21 -15.57 -31.74 7.82
C LYS A 21 -15.92 -31.54 9.31
N TYR A 22 -17.14 -31.89 9.68
CA TYR A 22 -17.69 -31.62 11.03
C TYR A 22 -18.23 -32.92 11.66
N SER A 23 -18.26 -32.97 13.02
CA SER A 23 -19.06 -33.91 13.80
C SER A 23 -20.33 -33.22 14.30
N TYR A 24 -21.42 -33.96 14.30
CA TYR A 24 -22.75 -33.50 14.66
C TYR A 24 -23.30 -34.19 15.94
N GLU A 25 -22.43 -34.87 16.70
CA GLU A 25 -22.82 -35.62 17.90
C GLU A 25 -23.52 -34.73 18.94
N LYS A 26 -23.03 -33.48 19.14
CA LYS A 26 -23.54 -32.50 20.11
C LYS A 26 -24.70 -31.66 19.57
N VAL A 27 -25.24 -32.00 18.40
CA VAL A 27 -26.34 -31.21 17.81
C VAL A 27 -27.67 -31.54 18.47
N GLU A 28 -28.28 -30.54 19.09
CA GLU A 28 -29.65 -30.54 19.58
C GLU A 28 -30.52 -29.67 18.65
N TYR A 29 -31.17 -30.32 17.68
CA TYR A 29 -31.94 -29.60 16.67
C TYR A 29 -33.35 -29.29 17.14
N ILE A 30 -33.68 -27.97 17.23
CA ILE A 30 -35.02 -27.51 17.59
C ILE A 30 -35.73 -26.93 16.38
N ASN A 31 -35.08 -26.03 15.63
CA ASN A 31 -35.60 -25.37 14.42
C ASN A 31 -34.43 -24.80 13.58
N SER A 32 -34.75 -24.16 12.45
CA SER A 32 -33.74 -23.65 11.51
C SER A 32 -32.97 -22.41 12.00
N VAL A 33 -33.41 -21.72 13.06
CA VAL A 33 -32.84 -20.46 13.55
C VAL A 33 -32.21 -20.56 14.93
N THR A 34 -32.59 -21.56 15.71
CA THR A 34 -31.94 -21.80 17.03
C THR A 34 -30.54 -22.38 16.81
N LYS A 35 -29.53 -21.74 17.41
CA LYS A 35 -28.13 -22.17 17.25
C LYS A 35 -27.91 -23.56 17.84
N VAL A 36 -27.14 -24.36 17.14
CA VAL A 36 -26.71 -25.71 17.52
C VAL A 36 -25.19 -25.75 17.69
N ILE A 37 -24.69 -26.68 18.50
CA ILE A 37 -23.26 -26.93 18.65
C ILE A 37 -22.82 -27.92 17.57
N VAL A 38 -21.86 -27.49 16.74
CA VAL A 38 -21.21 -28.33 15.73
C VAL A 38 -19.72 -28.39 16.02
N THR A 39 -19.11 -29.56 15.96
CA THR A 39 -17.69 -29.75 16.26
C THR A 39 -16.88 -29.75 14.97
N CYS A 40 -16.00 -28.78 14.79
CA CYS A 40 -15.00 -28.78 13.74
C CYS A 40 -13.84 -29.71 14.11
N LYS A 41 -13.47 -30.63 13.23
CA LYS A 41 -12.33 -31.58 13.47
C LYS A 41 -11.00 -30.85 13.74
N LYS A 42 -10.85 -29.59 13.24
CA LYS A 42 -9.61 -28.81 13.38
C LYS A 42 -9.66 -27.80 14.53
N HIS A 43 -10.83 -27.21 14.82
CA HIS A 43 -10.94 -26.05 15.72
C HIS A 43 -11.89 -26.29 16.91
N GLY A 44 -12.46 -27.48 17.07
CA GLY A 44 -13.38 -27.76 18.18
C GLY A 44 -14.80 -27.24 17.95
N ASP A 45 -15.52 -27.03 19.04
CA ASP A 45 -16.94 -26.68 19.04
C ASP A 45 -17.20 -25.23 18.61
N PHE A 46 -18.26 -25.04 17.82
CA PHE A 46 -18.74 -23.70 17.47
C PHE A 46 -20.27 -23.66 17.35
N LEU A 47 -20.85 -22.49 17.61
CA LEU A 47 -22.31 -22.27 17.53
C LEU A 47 -22.68 -21.70 16.17
N ILE A 48 -23.66 -22.33 15.51
CA ILE A 48 -24.19 -21.90 14.22
C ILE A 48 -25.68 -22.20 14.12
N THR A 49 -26.43 -21.39 13.33
CA THR A 49 -27.83 -21.73 13.06
C THR A 49 -27.89 -22.84 12.00
N PRO A 50 -28.83 -23.78 12.09
CA PRO A 50 -29.04 -24.82 11.06
C PRO A 50 -29.19 -24.23 9.67
N ARG A 51 -29.88 -23.10 9.54
CA ARG A 51 -30.05 -22.41 8.26
C ARG A 51 -28.72 -21.99 7.65
N ASP A 52 -27.85 -21.32 8.44
CA ASP A 52 -26.55 -20.84 7.94
C ASP A 52 -25.63 -22.01 7.59
N LEU A 53 -25.68 -23.09 8.38
CA LEU A 53 -24.93 -24.30 8.10
C LEU A 53 -25.34 -24.95 6.77
N LEU A 54 -26.65 -25.09 6.52
CA LEU A 54 -27.17 -25.64 5.27
C LEU A 54 -26.93 -24.72 4.05
N GLN A 55 -26.70 -23.42 4.26
CA GLN A 55 -26.28 -22.47 3.25
C GLN A 55 -24.76 -22.48 2.99
N GLY A 56 -24.03 -23.45 3.54
CA GLY A 56 -22.59 -23.61 3.34
C GLY A 56 -21.71 -22.80 4.28
N GLN A 57 -22.30 -22.05 5.23
CA GLN A 57 -21.51 -21.41 6.28
C GLN A 57 -21.02 -22.44 7.31
N GLY A 58 -19.87 -22.21 7.92
CA GLY A 58 -19.28 -23.17 8.83
C GLY A 58 -18.34 -22.53 9.83
N CYS A 59 -17.35 -23.29 10.29
CA CYS A 59 -16.36 -22.85 11.27
C CYS A 59 -15.64 -21.58 10.80
N ARG A 60 -15.73 -20.52 11.61
CA ARG A 60 -15.10 -19.21 11.33
C ARG A 60 -13.58 -19.30 11.27
N GLU A 61 -12.99 -20.14 12.12
CA GLU A 61 -11.54 -20.35 12.14
C GLU A 61 -11.07 -21.03 10.84
N CYS A 62 -11.80 -22.03 10.31
CA CYS A 62 -11.51 -22.62 9.01
C CYS A 62 -11.58 -21.59 7.87
N LYS A 63 -12.54 -20.64 7.94
CA LYS A 63 -12.64 -19.55 6.97
C LYS A 63 -11.44 -18.60 7.09
N ARG A 64 -11.03 -18.29 8.32
CA ARG A 64 -9.85 -17.48 8.62
C ARG A 64 -8.56 -18.13 8.11
N ASP A 65 -8.37 -19.42 8.38
CA ASP A 65 -7.23 -20.20 7.87
C ASP A 65 -7.16 -20.18 6.34
N LYS A 66 -8.31 -20.38 5.67
CA LYS A 66 -8.37 -20.30 4.22
C LYS A 66 -7.96 -18.92 3.70
N LEU A 67 -8.46 -17.84 4.33
CA LEU A 67 -8.08 -16.48 3.97
C LEU A 67 -6.59 -16.20 4.23
N LYS A 68 -6.01 -16.77 5.30
CA LYS A 68 -4.57 -16.69 5.58
C LYS A 68 -3.73 -17.48 4.57
N SER A 69 -4.26 -18.57 4.02
CA SER A 69 -3.55 -19.39 3.03
C SER A 69 -3.62 -18.85 1.60
N GLU A 70 -4.53 -17.91 1.31
CA GLU A 70 -4.61 -17.27 -0.01
C GLU A 70 -3.55 -16.17 -0.11
N LEU A 71 -2.68 -16.28 -1.11
CA LEU A 71 -1.63 -15.30 -1.35
C LEU A 71 -2.22 -13.95 -1.82
N VAL A 72 -1.85 -12.88 -1.15
CA VAL A 72 -2.23 -11.52 -1.53
C VAL A 72 -1.44 -11.12 -2.77
N CYS A 73 -2.14 -10.68 -3.82
CA CYS A 73 -1.53 -10.36 -5.11
C CYS A 73 -0.69 -11.51 -5.72
N GLY A 74 -1.05 -12.75 -5.43
CA GLY A 74 -0.38 -13.95 -5.94
C GLY A 74 0.95 -14.30 -5.26
N ILE A 75 1.45 -13.49 -4.34
CA ILE A 75 2.76 -13.69 -3.70
C ILE A 75 2.77 -13.42 -2.20
N GLY A 76 2.02 -12.43 -1.71
CA GLY A 76 2.09 -11.97 -0.34
C GLY A 76 1.44 -12.91 0.67
N VAL A 77 2.12 -13.19 1.76
CA VAL A 77 1.64 -14.02 2.88
C VAL A 77 1.05 -13.10 3.96
N ASN A 78 -0.26 -13.21 4.19
CA ASN A 78 -0.95 -12.45 5.24
C ASN A 78 -0.87 -13.17 6.58
N ASP A 79 0.25 -13.04 7.28
CA ASP A 79 0.57 -13.71 8.53
C ASP A 79 0.67 -12.78 9.75
N TYR A 80 0.28 -11.51 9.61
CA TYR A 80 0.19 -10.58 10.73
C TYR A 80 -1.01 -10.95 11.63
N GLU A 81 -0.75 -11.14 12.92
CA GLU A 81 -1.75 -11.59 13.91
C GLU A 81 -2.58 -10.45 14.52
N GLY A 82 -2.12 -9.19 14.34
CA GLY A 82 -2.83 -8.01 14.85
C GLY A 82 -4.04 -7.61 14.02
N LEU A 83 -4.64 -6.47 14.36
CA LEU A 83 -5.81 -5.96 13.67
C LEU A 83 -5.42 -5.43 12.27
N VAL A 84 -5.89 -6.12 11.24
CA VAL A 84 -5.78 -5.67 9.84
C VAL A 84 -6.95 -4.76 9.41
N LYS A 85 -7.97 -4.64 10.25
CA LYS A 85 -9.14 -3.77 10.03
C LYS A 85 -9.51 -3.04 11.30
N ILE A 86 -9.83 -1.75 11.15
CA ILE A 86 -10.38 -0.88 12.19
C ILE A 86 -11.69 -0.31 11.62
N ASP A 87 -12.81 -0.44 12.33
CA ASP A 87 -14.14 0.04 11.92
C ASP A 87 -14.54 -0.37 10.49
N GLY A 88 -14.25 -1.63 10.13
CA GLY A 88 -14.55 -2.19 8.81
C GLY A 88 -13.59 -1.76 7.69
N LYS A 89 -12.70 -0.79 7.91
CA LYS A 89 -11.66 -0.35 6.96
C LYS A 89 -10.36 -1.08 7.21
N ASN A 90 -9.56 -1.26 6.17
CA ASN A 90 -8.23 -1.82 6.35
C ASN A 90 -7.35 -0.85 7.14
N HIS A 91 -6.49 -1.42 8.00
CA HIS A 91 -5.46 -0.65 8.69
C HIS A 91 -4.45 -0.07 7.67
N PRO A 92 -3.94 1.16 7.84
CA PRO A 92 -3.01 1.79 6.90
C PRO A 92 -1.79 0.92 6.54
N PHE A 93 -1.21 0.18 7.50
CA PHE A 93 -0.08 -0.71 7.20
C PHE A 93 -0.47 -1.80 6.19
N TYR A 94 -1.65 -2.39 6.35
CA TYR A 94 -2.10 -3.48 5.47
C TYR A 94 -2.44 -2.96 4.07
N GLU A 95 -3.07 -1.78 3.98
CA GLU A 95 -3.30 -1.14 2.67
C GLU A 95 -1.99 -0.82 1.96
N MET A 96 -1.03 -0.24 2.68
CA MET A 96 0.28 0.12 2.13
C MET A 96 1.06 -1.11 1.67
N TRP A 97 1.08 -2.17 2.48
CA TRP A 97 1.69 -3.45 2.14
C TRP A 97 1.03 -4.09 0.90
N ARG A 98 -0.29 -4.19 0.89
CA ARG A 98 -1.04 -4.73 -0.25
C ARG A 98 -0.83 -3.91 -1.53
N ASP A 99 -0.85 -2.58 -1.42
CA ASP A 99 -0.66 -1.70 -2.57
C ASP A 99 0.78 -1.76 -3.11
N MET A 100 1.77 -1.96 -2.27
CA MET A 100 3.16 -2.24 -2.66
C MET A 100 3.25 -3.52 -3.50
N LEU A 101 2.68 -4.63 -3.02
CA LEU A 101 2.63 -5.90 -3.75
C LEU A 101 1.85 -5.76 -5.06
N LYS A 102 0.71 -5.08 -5.04
CA LYS A 102 -0.11 -4.85 -6.22
C LYS A 102 0.62 -4.06 -7.30
N ARG A 103 1.41 -3.07 -6.93
CA ARG A 103 2.21 -2.27 -7.88
C ARG A 103 3.31 -3.09 -8.53
N CYS A 104 3.86 -4.10 -7.84
CA CYS A 104 4.98 -4.89 -8.32
C CYS A 104 4.56 -6.17 -9.06
N TYR A 105 3.42 -6.78 -8.70
CA TYR A 105 3.12 -8.15 -9.10
C TYR A 105 1.73 -8.38 -9.73
N VAL A 106 0.92 -7.34 -9.93
CA VAL A 106 -0.43 -7.49 -10.52
C VAL A 106 -0.47 -6.87 -11.91
N ASP A 107 -0.49 -7.70 -12.94
CA ASP A 107 -0.40 -7.32 -14.37
C ASP A 107 -1.46 -6.32 -14.80
N CYS A 108 -2.73 -6.51 -14.43
CA CYS A 108 -3.79 -5.57 -14.79
C CYS A 108 -3.57 -4.16 -14.20
N TYR A 109 -2.83 -4.05 -13.09
CA TYR A 109 -2.44 -2.78 -12.51
C TYR A 109 -1.26 -2.16 -13.28
N ILE A 110 -0.40 -3.01 -13.82
CA ILE A 110 0.75 -2.61 -14.64
C ILE A 110 0.27 -2.15 -16.03
N GLU A 111 -0.68 -2.85 -16.64
CA GLU A 111 -1.15 -2.60 -18.01
C GLU A 111 -2.14 -1.43 -18.15
N THR A 112 -3.07 -1.25 -17.20
CA THR A 112 -4.21 -0.34 -17.36
C THR A 112 -3.92 1.12 -17.02
N LYS A 113 -2.77 1.45 -16.42
CA LYS A 113 -2.45 2.83 -16.04
C LYS A 113 -1.20 3.32 -16.75
N LYS A 114 -1.29 4.52 -17.34
CA LYS A 114 -0.14 5.33 -17.83
C LYS A 114 1.00 5.46 -16.79
N ARG A 115 0.80 4.97 -15.55
CA ARG A 115 1.77 4.88 -14.46
C ARG A 115 2.63 3.60 -14.49
N SER A 116 2.38 2.68 -15.42
CA SER A 116 3.04 1.38 -15.49
C SER A 116 4.58 1.46 -15.60
N HIS A 117 5.09 2.45 -16.32
CA HIS A 117 6.54 2.64 -16.50
C HIS A 117 7.29 2.92 -15.18
N SER A 118 6.62 3.54 -14.17
CA SER A 118 7.25 3.84 -12.89
C SER A 118 7.47 2.61 -12.01
N TYR A 119 6.73 1.53 -12.25
CA TYR A 119 6.79 0.29 -11.46
C TYR A 119 7.26 -0.92 -12.29
N LYS A 120 7.59 -0.72 -13.57
CA LYS A 120 8.21 -1.78 -14.39
C LYS A 120 9.50 -2.23 -13.71
N ASP A 121 9.67 -3.53 -13.59
CA ASP A 121 10.82 -4.19 -12.94
C ASP A 121 11.00 -3.84 -11.44
N CYS A 122 9.94 -3.31 -10.81
CA CYS A 122 9.94 -3.06 -9.38
C CYS A 122 9.72 -4.35 -8.60
N THR A 123 10.50 -4.57 -7.55
CA THR A 123 10.45 -5.76 -6.71
C THR A 123 10.25 -5.40 -5.24
N VAL A 124 9.90 -6.40 -4.44
CA VAL A 124 9.80 -6.30 -2.97
C VAL A 124 10.76 -7.30 -2.37
N CYS A 125 11.46 -6.96 -1.29
CA CYS A 125 12.35 -7.87 -0.58
C CYS A 125 11.58 -9.08 -0.04
N GLU A 126 12.28 -10.19 0.12
CA GLU A 126 11.68 -11.45 0.55
C GLU A 126 11.00 -11.32 1.92
N GLU A 127 11.60 -10.58 2.84
CA GLU A 127 11.05 -10.36 4.17
C GLU A 127 9.68 -9.68 4.12
N TRP A 128 9.48 -8.70 3.23
CA TRP A 128 8.21 -7.96 3.11
C TRP A 128 7.14 -8.65 2.27
N ILE A 129 7.44 -9.82 1.71
CA ILE A 129 6.40 -10.74 1.23
C ILE A 129 5.49 -11.17 2.39
N HIS A 130 6.01 -11.22 3.60
CA HIS A 130 5.28 -11.49 4.83
C HIS A 130 4.75 -10.20 5.47
N SER A 131 3.42 -10.11 5.64
CA SER A 131 2.77 -8.92 6.21
C SER A 131 3.24 -8.57 7.61
N LYS A 132 3.59 -9.59 8.43
CA LYS A 132 4.12 -9.39 9.79
C LYS A 132 5.45 -8.63 9.79
N ASN A 133 6.34 -8.93 8.84
CA ASN A 133 7.64 -8.27 8.77
C ASN A 133 7.50 -6.82 8.31
N PHE A 134 6.60 -6.56 7.35
CA PHE A 134 6.27 -5.20 6.96
C PHE A 134 5.59 -4.44 8.10
N ALA A 135 4.70 -5.09 8.87
CA ALA A 135 4.08 -4.49 10.05
C ALA A 135 5.12 -4.09 11.10
N ASN A 136 6.12 -4.94 11.36
CA ASN A 136 7.23 -4.61 12.27
C ASN A 136 7.97 -3.34 11.81
N TYR A 137 8.25 -3.22 10.52
CA TYR A 137 8.84 -2.00 9.96
C TYR A 137 7.91 -0.78 10.09
N PHE A 138 6.62 -0.96 9.79
CA PHE A 138 5.63 0.12 9.82
C PHE A 138 5.42 0.67 11.23
N PHE A 139 5.37 -0.19 12.23
CA PHE A 139 5.12 0.20 13.63
C PHE A 139 6.38 0.56 14.42
N ASP A 140 7.59 0.34 13.86
CA ASP A 140 8.82 0.77 14.53
C ASP A 140 8.94 2.30 14.46
N PRO A 141 8.94 2.99 15.63
CA PRO A 141 9.04 4.45 15.69
C PRO A 141 10.28 5.02 14.99
N LYS A 142 11.37 4.23 14.89
CA LYS A 142 12.61 4.62 14.21
C LYS A 142 12.43 4.87 12.72
N ASN A 143 11.43 4.26 12.10
CA ASN A 143 11.12 4.44 10.68
C ASN A 143 10.23 5.65 10.40
N GLY A 144 9.70 6.30 11.44
CA GLY A 144 9.06 7.60 11.38
C GLY A 144 7.72 7.63 10.64
N TYR A 145 6.96 6.51 10.63
CA TYR A 145 5.60 6.54 10.09
C TYR A 145 4.71 7.50 10.90
N ARG A 146 3.93 8.29 10.19
CA ARG A 146 2.83 9.12 10.74
C ARG A 146 1.60 8.97 9.86
N GLU A 147 0.43 9.20 10.44
CA GLU A 147 -0.83 9.15 9.69
C GLU A 147 -0.77 10.07 8.45
N GLY A 148 -1.23 9.55 7.31
CA GLY A 148 -1.19 10.26 6.04
C GLY A 148 0.15 10.21 5.29
N TYR A 149 1.21 9.59 5.86
CA TYR A 149 2.48 9.43 5.16
C TYR A 149 2.40 8.30 4.12
N ASN A 150 3.16 8.47 3.04
CA ASN A 150 3.32 7.47 2.00
C ASN A 150 4.66 6.75 2.16
N ILE A 151 4.71 5.47 1.78
CA ILE A 151 5.99 4.78 1.61
C ILE A 151 6.62 5.25 0.30
N ASP A 152 7.85 5.72 0.37
CA ASP A 152 8.70 6.06 -0.77
C ASP A 152 9.86 5.07 -0.87
N LYS A 153 10.17 4.64 -2.09
CA LYS A 153 11.25 3.69 -2.42
C LYS A 153 12.36 4.34 -3.26
N ASP A 154 12.16 5.59 -3.67
CA ASP A 154 12.99 6.22 -4.69
C ASP A 154 14.03 7.18 -4.09
N LEU A 155 13.83 7.69 -2.87
CA LEU A 155 14.71 8.64 -2.20
C LEU A 155 16.11 8.07 -1.90
N PHE A 156 16.20 6.78 -1.57
CA PHE A 156 17.46 6.11 -1.19
C PHE A 156 18.09 5.26 -2.30
N ILE A 157 17.49 5.23 -3.51
CA ILE A 157 18.05 4.47 -4.62
C ILE A 157 19.40 5.07 -5.06
N LYS A 158 20.44 4.21 -5.13
CA LYS A 158 21.78 4.57 -5.60
C LYS A 158 22.08 4.07 -7.03
N ASP A 159 21.51 2.93 -7.39
CA ASP A 159 21.85 2.19 -8.64
C ASP A 159 20.68 2.10 -9.64
N GLY A 160 19.62 2.86 -9.44
CA GLY A 160 18.46 2.92 -10.33
C GLY A 160 17.51 1.72 -10.25
N LYS A 161 17.82 0.70 -9.45
CA LYS A 161 16.94 -0.46 -9.24
C LYS A 161 15.79 -0.11 -8.30
N LYS A 162 14.58 -0.25 -8.78
CA LYS A 162 13.37 0.01 -7.99
C LYS A 162 13.05 -1.21 -7.13
N HIS A 163 13.28 -1.10 -5.84
CA HIS A 163 13.13 -2.18 -4.90
C HIS A 163 12.55 -1.68 -3.58
N TYR A 164 11.54 -2.38 -3.07
CA TYR A 164 10.99 -2.10 -1.75
C TYR A 164 11.71 -2.96 -0.71
N SER A 165 12.41 -2.31 0.20
CA SER A 165 13.06 -2.95 1.35
C SER A 165 13.26 -1.93 2.48
N PRO A 166 13.62 -2.36 3.71
CA PRO A 166 13.96 -1.45 4.80
C PRO A 166 15.09 -0.46 4.45
N GLU A 167 16.03 -0.87 3.60
CA GLU A 167 17.19 -0.06 3.20
C GLU A 167 16.84 0.99 2.17
N THR A 168 15.88 0.69 1.26
CA THR A 168 15.51 1.59 0.16
C THR A 168 14.29 2.45 0.45
N CYS A 169 13.48 2.06 1.44
CA CYS A 169 12.22 2.73 1.74
C CYS A 169 12.30 3.68 2.94
N CYS A 170 11.40 4.65 2.92
CA CYS A 170 11.07 5.50 4.06
C CYS A 170 9.62 5.96 4.00
N PHE A 171 9.14 6.52 5.09
CA PHE A 171 7.83 7.18 5.12
C PHE A 171 8.01 8.69 4.92
N LEU A 172 7.25 9.24 3.97
CA LEU A 172 7.32 10.66 3.62
C LEU A 172 5.94 11.32 3.72
N PRO A 173 5.87 12.53 4.26
CA PRO A 173 4.69 13.36 4.14
C PRO A 173 4.40 13.64 2.66
N PRO A 174 3.12 13.75 2.26
CA PRO A 174 2.73 13.96 0.86
C PRO A 174 3.42 15.14 0.17
N ILE A 175 3.67 16.21 0.91
CA ILE A 175 4.35 17.41 0.40
C ILE A 175 5.78 17.13 -0.04
N ILE A 176 6.54 16.35 0.73
CA ILE A 176 7.91 15.96 0.37
C ILE A 176 7.89 14.99 -0.80
N ASN A 177 7.02 13.98 -0.75
CA ASN A 177 6.89 13.00 -1.83
C ASN A 177 6.55 13.65 -3.17
N ALA A 178 5.62 14.64 -3.18
CA ALA A 178 5.30 15.42 -4.37
C ALA A 178 6.48 16.29 -4.82
N LEU A 179 7.22 16.89 -3.87
CA LEU A 179 8.33 17.79 -4.17
C LEU A 179 9.51 17.07 -4.83
N ILE A 180 9.82 15.83 -4.44
CA ILE A 180 10.93 15.05 -5.02
C ILE A 180 10.52 14.17 -6.21
N SER A 181 9.23 14.12 -6.56
CA SER A 181 8.73 13.32 -7.67
C SER A 181 9.25 13.83 -9.02
N LYS A 182 9.78 12.91 -9.85
CA LYS A 182 10.40 13.22 -11.14
C LYS A 182 9.42 13.33 -12.31
N GLN A 183 8.20 12.87 -12.22
CA GLN A 183 7.07 12.95 -13.19
C GLN A 183 7.42 12.91 -14.69
N LYS A 184 8.38 12.08 -15.12
CA LYS A 184 8.89 12.01 -16.50
C LYS A 184 7.81 11.90 -17.58
N HIS A 185 6.69 11.25 -17.28
CA HIS A 185 5.63 10.97 -18.26
C HIS A 185 4.76 12.17 -18.65
N ASN A 186 4.83 13.26 -17.89
CA ASN A 186 4.02 14.47 -18.14
C ASN A 186 4.83 15.59 -18.79
N ARG A 187 6.05 15.29 -19.29
CA ARG A 187 6.95 16.31 -19.83
C ARG A 187 6.86 16.43 -21.33
N GLY A 188 7.06 17.66 -21.80
CA GLY A 188 7.36 17.95 -23.17
C GLY A 188 8.83 17.67 -23.52
N LEU A 189 9.32 18.28 -24.58
CA LEU A 189 10.69 18.12 -25.11
C LEU A 189 11.79 18.78 -24.24
N TYR A 190 11.41 19.59 -23.24
CA TYR A 190 12.36 20.38 -22.44
C TYR A 190 12.55 19.82 -21.04
N PRO A 191 13.65 20.18 -20.36
CA PRO A 191 13.91 19.79 -18.98
C PRO A 191 12.77 20.17 -18.02
N ILE A 192 12.70 19.50 -16.86
CA ILE A 192 11.73 19.81 -15.82
C ILE A 192 11.82 21.30 -15.42
N GLY A 193 10.65 21.93 -15.24
CA GLY A 193 10.57 23.34 -14.86
C GLY A 193 10.83 24.33 -16.01
N VAL A 194 11.09 23.82 -17.23
CA VAL A 194 11.37 24.66 -18.41
C VAL A 194 10.23 24.55 -19.44
N THR A 195 9.76 25.69 -19.93
CA THR A 195 8.77 25.78 -21.02
C THR A 195 9.27 26.72 -22.09
N LYS A 196 9.15 26.31 -23.38
CA LYS A 196 9.42 27.17 -24.53
C LYS A 196 8.17 27.97 -24.90
N ARG A 197 8.33 29.23 -25.23
CA ARG A 197 7.27 30.11 -25.77
C ARG A 197 7.50 30.44 -27.25
N ALA A 198 6.50 30.98 -27.90
CA ALA A 198 6.52 31.28 -29.35
C ALA A 198 7.67 32.18 -29.82
N ASN A 199 8.27 32.97 -28.93
CA ASN A 199 9.38 33.88 -29.19
C ASN A 199 10.77 33.25 -29.06
N GLU A 200 10.89 31.90 -29.12
CA GLU A 200 12.14 31.15 -28.96
C GLU A 200 12.83 31.33 -27.61
N GLN A 201 12.09 31.78 -26.60
CA GLN A 201 12.58 31.98 -25.23
C GLN A 201 12.15 30.85 -24.31
N TYR A 202 12.96 30.56 -23.29
CA TYR A 202 12.76 29.51 -22.32
C TYR A 202 12.42 30.12 -20.96
N TYR A 203 11.29 29.72 -20.43
CA TYR A 203 10.76 30.18 -19.14
C TYR A 203 11.04 29.15 -18.08
N ALA A 204 11.68 29.56 -16.98
CA ALA A 204 11.89 28.72 -15.82
C ALA A 204 10.79 28.95 -14.78
N ASN A 205 10.18 27.87 -14.29
CA ASN A 205 9.14 27.90 -13.28
C ASN A 205 9.30 26.72 -12.30
N VAL A 206 8.94 26.92 -11.04
CA VAL A 206 8.90 25.89 -10.02
C VAL A 206 7.61 25.98 -9.22
N SER A 207 6.99 24.84 -8.89
CA SER A 207 5.86 24.82 -7.95
C SER A 207 6.38 25.01 -6.54
N ASN A 208 5.91 26.07 -5.88
CA ASN A 208 6.26 26.35 -4.50
C ASN A 208 5.31 25.55 -3.57
N PRO A 209 5.82 24.63 -2.72
CA PRO A 209 5.00 23.79 -1.85
C PRO A 209 4.29 24.55 -0.72
N PHE A 210 4.82 25.71 -0.31
CA PHE A 210 4.26 26.53 0.76
C PHE A 210 3.08 27.36 0.28
N THR A 211 3.23 28.01 -0.87
CA THR A 211 2.19 28.87 -1.44
C THR A 211 1.21 28.12 -2.34
N LYS A 212 1.55 26.90 -2.76
CA LYS A 212 0.83 26.09 -3.76
C LYS A 212 0.69 26.78 -5.12
N LYS A 213 1.55 27.76 -5.40
CA LYS A 213 1.57 28.53 -6.66
C LYS A 213 2.81 28.21 -7.48
N LEU A 214 2.70 28.46 -8.78
CA LEU A 214 3.83 28.41 -9.70
C LEU A 214 4.66 29.70 -9.49
N GLU A 215 5.94 29.55 -9.16
CA GLU A 215 6.92 30.61 -8.99
C GLU A 215 7.69 30.79 -10.30
N PHE A 216 7.63 31.98 -10.89
CA PHE A 216 8.35 32.34 -12.09
C PHE A 216 9.79 32.75 -11.76
N LEU A 217 10.78 32.14 -12.42
CA LEU A 217 12.20 32.31 -12.13
C LEU A 217 12.96 33.12 -13.16
N GLY A 218 12.32 33.41 -14.30
CA GLY A 218 12.93 34.23 -15.34
C GLY A 218 12.81 33.65 -16.73
N VAL A 219 13.39 34.40 -17.70
CA VAL A 219 13.42 34.11 -19.16
C VAL A 219 14.86 33.94 -19.60
N TYR A 220 15.11 32.91 -20.39
CA TYR A 220 16.47 32.53 -20.81
C TYR A 220 16.52 32.25 -22.32
N LYS A 221 17.72 32.41 -22.91
CA LYS A 221 17.96 32.12 -24.35
C LYS A 221 18.23 30.65 -24.60
N LYS A 222 18.58 29.87 -23.57
CA LYS A 222 18.89 28.43 -23.66
C LYS A 222 18.13 27.65 -22.62
N PRO A 223 17.64 26.45 -22.94
CA PRO A 223 16.89 25.62 -21.99
C PRO A 223 17.74 25.15 -20.78
N GLU A 224 19.05 24.96 -20.98
CA GLU A 224 19.99 24.59 -19.91
C GLU A 224 20.09 25.69 -18.85
N ALA A 225 20.16 26.98 -19.30
CA ALA A 225 20.20 28.10 -18.38
C ALA A 225 18.91 28.26 -17.58
N ALA A 226 17.74 28.02 -18.21
CA ALA A 226 16.45 28.00 -17.55
C ALA A 226 16.39 26.84 -16.53
N PHE A 227 16.92 25.68 -16.90
CA PHE A 227 16.97 24.52 -15.99
C PHE A 227 17.87 24.77 -14.77
N GLU A 228 19.02 25.41 -14.93
CA GLU A 228 19.89 25.74 -13.77
C GLU A 228 19.20 26.69 -12.79
N ALA A 229 18.41 27.66 -13.26
CA ALA A 229 17.59 28.50 -12.38
C ALA A 229 16.52 27.67 -11.65
N TYR A 230 15.82 26.77 -12.35
CA TYR A 230 14.88 25.84 -11.75
C TYR A 230 15.55 24.94 -10.71
N LYS A 231 16.67 24.32 -11.06
CA LYS A 231 17.44 23.42 -10.18
C LYS A 231 17.85 24.09 -8.90
N LYS A 232 18.39 25.31 -8.99
CA LYS A 232 18.79 26.12 -7.82
C LYS A 232 17.60 26.34 -6.89
N ARG A 233 16.50 26.89 -7.42
CA ARG A 233 15.32 27.21 -6.60
C ARG A 233 14.63 25.96 -6.06
N LYS A 234 14.56 24.89 -6.84
CA LYS A 234 14.03 23.59 -6.41
C LYS A 234 14.82 23.02 -5.24
N LYS A 235 16.16 23.14 -5.27
CA LYS A 235 17.02 22.69 -4.18
C LYS A 235 16.82 23.50 -2.90
N GLU A 236 16.66 24.81 -3.03
CA GLU A 236 16.32 25.67 -1.89
C GLU A 236 15.00 25.25 -1.26
N LEU A 237 13.94 25.05 -2.06
CA LEU A 237 12.64 24.58 -1.57
C LEU A 237 12.71 23.20 -0.89
N ILE A 238 13.50 22.27 -1.43
CA ILE A 238 13.71 20.97 -0.79
C ILE A 238 14.37 21.13 0.59
N ASN A 239 15.39 21.98 0.69
CA ASN A 239 16.09 22.23 1.95
C ASN A 239 15.17 22.93 2.97
N GLU A 240 14.41 23.96 2.54
CA GLU A 240 13.43 24.66 3.38
C GLU A 240 12.37 23.70 3.96
N VAL A 241 11.82 22.83 3.12
CA VAL A 241 10.83 21.82 3.54
C VAL A 241 11.47 20.77 4.45
N ALA A 242 12.68 20.29 4.11
CA ALA A 242 13.39 19.31 4.93
C ALA A 242 13.65 19.84 6.34
N GLU A 243 14.15 21.08 6.46
CA GLU A 243 14.40 21.73 7.73
C GLU A 243 13.12 21.92 8.55
N MET A 244 12.03 22.37 7.91
CA MET A 244 10.75 22.56 8.57
C MET A 244 10.19 21.25 9.17
N PHE A 245 10.30 20.14 8.45
CA PHE A 245 9.81 18.85 8.94
C PHE A 245 10.76 18.22 9.97
N TYR A 246 12.06 18.37 9.78
CA TYR A 246 13.05 17.82 10.70
C TYR A 246 13.04 18.54 12.06
N SER A 247 12.97 19.88 12.08
CA SER A 247 12.88 20.65 13.32
C SER A 247 11.65 20.35 14.17
N LYS A 248 10.56 19.87 13.52
CA LYS A 248 9.36 19.38 14.21
C LYS A 248 9.43 17.90 14.60
N GLY A 249 10.52 17.22 14.30
CA GLY A 249 10.63 15.76 14.49
C GLY A 249 9.66 14.93 13.63
N GLU A 250 9.22 15.47 12.50
CA GLU A 250 8.23 14.85 11.61
C GLU A 250 8.86 13.95 10.53
N ILE A 251 10.16 14.07 10.30
CA ILE A 251 10.96 13.17 9.46
C ILE A 251 12.18 12.69 10.22
N THR A 252 12.70 11.49 9.85
CA THR A 252 13.91 10.95 10.47
C THR A 252 15.16 11.67 9.97
N GLU A 253 16.24 11.63 10.76
CA GLU A 253 17.55 12.18 10.36
C GLU A 253 18.04 11.59 9.05
N ARG A 254 17.80 10.28 8.82
CA ARG A 254 18.12 9.60 7.57
C ARG A 254 17.43 10.23 6.37
N VAL A 255 16.14 10.55 6.49
CA VAL A 255 15.34 11.23 5.45
C VAL A 255 15.85 12.65 5.25
N TYR A 256 16.07 13.40 6.33
CA TYR A 256 16.60 14.75 6.29
C TYR A 256 17.92 14.83 5.52
N ASN A 257 18.90 13.99 5.89
CA ASN A 257 20.19 13.94 5.22
C ASN A 257 20.10 13.56 3.75
N ALA A 258 19.18 12.66 3.38
CA ALA A 258 18.94 12.30 1.99
C ALA A 258 18.35 13.46 1.18
N LEU A 259 17.43 14.24 1.75
CA LEU A 259 16.86 15.42 1.11
C LEU A 259 17.91 16.52 0.92
N LEU A 260 18.78 16.76 1.90
CA LEU A 260 19.90 17.68 1.77
C LEU A 260 20.89 17.27 0.65
N ASN A 261 21.00 15.98 0.35
CA ASN A 261 21.85 15.44 -0.71
C ASN A 261 21.10 15.10 -1.99
N PHE A 262 19.81 15.44 -2.07
CA PHE A 262 18.98 15.12 -3.23
C PHE A 262 19.50 15.80 -4.50
N LYS A 263 19.75 15.00 -5.55
CA LYS A 263 20.25 15.47 -6.84
C LYS A 263 19.09 15.69 -7.81
N ILE A 264 19.15 16.80 -8.49
CA ILE A 264 18.21 17.16 -9.57
C ILE A 264 19.00 17.14 -10.87
N ASP A 265 18.63 16.24 -11.76
CA ASP A 265 19.30 16.04 -13.04
C ASP A 265 18.46 16.63 -14.18
N ILE A 266 19.14 17.13 -15.24
CA ILE A 266 18.46 17.69 -16.40
C ILE A 266 17.64 16.63 -17.16
N THR A 267 17.99 15.38 -17.00
CA THR A 267 17.29 14.22 -17.58
C THR A 267 16.17 13.67 -16.71
N ASP A 268 15.99 14.22 -15.50
CA ASP A 268 14.97 13.80 -14.54
C ASP A 268 13.55 13.95 -15.07
#